data_08c819f7cd20899bb8d0eb35d0406bae
#
_entry.id   08c819f7cd20899bb8d0eb35d0406bae
#
_cell.length_a   1.000
_cell.length_b   1.000
_cell.length_c   1.000
_cell.angle_alpha   90.00
_cell.angle_beta   90.00
_cell.angle_gamma   90.00
#
_symmetry.space_group_name_H-M   'P 1'
#
loop_
_entity.id
_entity.type
_entity.pdbx_description
1 polymer ?
#
loop_
_entity_poly.entity_id
_entity_poly.type
_entity_poly.pdbx_seq_one_letter_code
_entity_poly.pdbx_strand_id
1 'polypeptide(L)'
;MEQHNYQGARLKLFEDPELRKVWLHPKNAERPFARPASKITTEADFQTPALESFQARIETRAAPAFKKLGKWDEREYLAITEWAVLHLIRNRKSRREFFSSPTDYNERFVSEFEKELNLSLLRYPIVDRYGSVADDFFVTGDHPVVELRPPGEADYLRCFAVSPKVLLWFSARHQRPQFKIAIEDYFNAMAYASCDQFVFSNRQDVCIPTLARIAREYQMLPVVEE
;
A
#
# COMPACT_ATOMS: atom_id res chain seq x y z
N MET A 1 -23.24 2.46 11.17
CA MET A 1 -22.51 1.18 11.01
C MET A 1 -21.04 1.53 10.76
N GLU A 2 -20.09 1.04 11.55
CA GLU A 2 -18.67 1.31 11.30
C GLU A 2 -18.24 0.47 10.08
N GLN A 3 -17.87 1.14 8.99
CA GLN A 3 -17.31 0.47 7.83
C GLN A 3 -15.88 0.06 8.15
N HIS A 4 -15.63 -1.23 8.20
CA HIS A 4 -14.31 -1.77 8.36
C HIS A 4 -13.54 -1.59 7.04
N ASN A 5 -12.52 -0.78 7.10
CA ASN A 5 -11.53 -0.72 6.03
C ASN A 5 -10.75 -2.03 6.07
N TYR A 6 -11.05 -2.98 5.17
CA TYR A 6 -10.59 -4.37 5.17
C TYR A 6 -9.06 -4.59 4.98
N GLN A 7 -8.25 -3.56 5.20
CA GLN A 7 -6.81 -3.76 5.39
C GLN A 7 -6.48 -4.64 6.61
N GLY A 8 -7.47 -4.90 7.48
CA GLY A 8 -7.24 -5.62 8.73
C GLY A 8 -6.58 -6.98 8.57
N ALA A 9 -6.95 -7.77 7.57
CA ALA A 9 -6.33 -9.07 7.33
C ALA A 9 -4.85 -8.95 6.93
N ARG A 10 -4.49 -7.93 6.13
CA ARG A 10 -3.12 -7.65 5.73
C ARG A 10 -2.33 -7.01 6.88
N LEU A 11 -2.92 -6.06 7.60
CA LEU A 11 -2.27 -5.43 8.75
C LEU A 11 -1.92 -6.41 9.86
N LYS A 12 -2.63 -7.54 9.98
CA LYS A 12 -2.23 -8.65 10.86
C LYS A 12 -0.83 -9.19 10.55
N LEU A 13 -0.36 -9.11 9.31
CA LEU A 13 0.99 -9.51 8.94
C LEU A 13 2.06 -8.49 9.41
N PHE A 14 1.63 -7.30 9.82
CA PHE A 14 2.46 -6.25 10.42
C PHE A 14 2.26 -6.14 11.93
N GLU A 15 1.60 -7.09 12.58
CA GLU A 15 1.53 -7.12 14.02
C GLU A 15 2.91 -7.47 14.61
N ASP A 16 3.29 -6.73 15.64
CA ASP A 16 4.37 -7.09 16.54
C ASP A 16 4.05 -8.48 17.14
N PRO A 17 4.94 -9.46 17.01
CA PRO A 17 4.66 -10.85 17.40
C PRO A 17 4.41 -11.01 18.90
N GLU A 18 4.96 -10.15 19.74
CA GLU A 18 4.79 -10.19 21.20
C GLU A 18 3.52 -9.47 21.64
N LEU A 19 3.30 -8.27 21.11
CA LEU A 19 2.17 -7.42 21.52
C LEU A 19 0.86 -7.77 20.81
N ARG A 20 0.91 -8.50 19.69
CA ARG A 20 -0.24 -8.77 18.81
C ARG A 20 -0.97 -7.49 18.39
N LYS A 21 -0.18 -6.44 18.11
CA LYS A 21 -0.62 -5.11 17.71
C LYS A 21 0.28 -4.57 16.62
N VAL A 22 -0.24 -3.65 15.83
CA VAL A 22 0.51 -2.89 14.83
C VAL A 22 0.97 -1.59 15.45
N TRP A 23 2.22 -1.22 15.23
CA TRP A 23 2.75 0.08 15.59
C TRP A 23 2.34 1.13 14.55
N LEU A 24 1.76 2.22 15.02
CA LEU A 24 1.37 3.39 14.24
C LEU A 24 2.37 4.50 14.51
N HIS A 25 3.01 4.98 13.46
CA HIS A 25 3.97 6.08 13.48
C HIS A 25 3.33 7.29 12.82
N PRO A 26 2.87 8.29 13.59
CA PRO A 26 2.27 9.50 13.04
C PRO A 26 3.28 10.28 12.18
N LYS A 27 2.82 10.79 11.04
CA LYS A 27 3.66 11.55 10.11
C LYS A 27 4.14 12.89 10.67
N ASN A 28 3.38 13.46 11.58
CA ASN A 28 3.70 14.71 12.30
C ASN A 28 4.71 14.57 13.43
N ALA A 29 5.41 13.44 13.52
CA ALA A 29 6.43 13.12 14.52
C ALA A 29 5.92 13.04 15.97
N GLU A 30 4.63 12.82 16.21
CA GLU A 30 4.12 12.41 17.51
C GLU A 30 4.68 11.03 17.90
N ARG A 31 4.56 10.70 19.19
CA ARG A 31 5.06 9.41 19.68
C ARG A 31 4.29 8.24 19.02
N PRO A 32 5.00 7.17 18.60
CA PRO A 32 4.35 5.99 18.08
C PRO A 32 3.50 5.33 19.17
N PHE A 33 2.42 4.68 18.74
CA PHE A 33 1.54 3.92 19.62
C PHE A 33 1.06 2.64 18.93
N ALA A 34 0.68 1.64 19.72
CA ALA A 34 0.29 0.32 19.19
C ALA A 34 -1.22 0.10 19.30
N ARG A 35 -1.84 -0.43 18.24
CA ARG A 35 -3.26 -0.82 18.20
C ARG A 35 -3.45 -2.19 17.54
N PRO A 36 -4.48 -2.96 17.96
CA PRO A 36 -4.87 -4.16 17.22
C PRO A 36 -5.21 -3.81 15.76
N ALA A 37 -4.80 -4.65 14.80
CA ALA A 37 -5.06 -4.43 13.38
C ALA A 37 -6.55 -4.17 13.08
N SER A 38 -7.46 -4.86 13.78
CA SER A 38 -8.90 -4.68 13.65
C SER A 38 -9.44 -3.31 14.10
N LYS A 39 -8.64 -2.52 14.82
CA LYS A 39 -9.00 -1.20 15.35
C LYS A 39 -8.39 -0.03 14.54
N ILE A 40 -7.63 -0.32 13.47
CA ILE A 40 -6.88 0.71 12.73
C ILE A 40 -7.70 1.27 11.56
N THR A 41 -8.72 0.59 11.11
CA THR A 41 -9.25 0.69 9.76
C THR A 41 -10.69 1.15 9.66
N THR A 42 -11.13 2.00 10.57
CA THR A 42 -12.48 2.56 10.53
C THR A 42 -12.47 3.98 9.95
N GLU A 43 -13.12 4.16 8.82
CA GLU A 43 -13.58 5.48 8.35
C GLU A 43 -15.09 5.61 8.55
N ALA A 44 -15.58 6.85 8.65
CA ALA A 44 -17.00 7.12 8.72
C ALA A 44 -17.73 6.67 7.45
N ASP A 45 -18.95 6.24 7.60
CA ASP A 45 -19.83 5.71 6.54
C ASP A 45 -20.00 6.72 5.38
N PHE A 46 -19.28 6.50 4.30
CA PHE A 46 -19.47 7.27 3.05
C PHE A 46 -19.74 6.36 1.84
N GLN A 47 -19.63 5.05 2.02
CA GLN A 47 -19.85 4.05 0.97
C GLN A 47 -21.24 3.44 1.07
N THR A 48 -21.83 3.12 -0.08
CA THR A 48 -23.04 2.34 -0.12
C THR A 48 -22.77 0.86 0.24
N PRO A 49 -23.74 0.12 0.81
CA PRO A 49 -23.57 -1.31 1.09
C PRO A 49 -23.21 -2.15 -0.16
N ALA A 50 -23.67 -1.74 -1.34
CA ALA A 50 -23.34 -2.40 -2.59
C ALA A 50 -21.85 -2.24 -2.94
N LEU A 51 -21.30 -1.03 -2.79
CA LEU A 51 -19.90 -0.75 -3.04
C LEU A 51 -19.01 -1.44 -2.00
N GLU A 52 -19.40 -1.42 -0.73
CA GLU A 52 -18.70 -2.14 0.32
C GLU A 52 -18.63 -3.65 0.03
N SER A 53 -19.74 -4.25 -0.39
CA SER A 53 -19.80 -5.66 -0.78
C SER A 53 -18.92 -5.97 -2.00
N PHE A 54 -18.84 -5.07 -2.97
CA PHE A 54 -17.95 -5.20 -4.13
C PHE A 54 -16.48 -5.22 -3.68
N GLN A 55 -16.07 -4.27 -2.86
CA GLN A 55 -14.70 -4.17 -2.34
C GLN A 55 -14.33 -5.38 -1.48
N ALA A 56 -15.21 -5.81 -0.59
CA ALA A 56 -15.00 -6.97 0.27
C ALA A 56 -14.78 -8.27 -0.53
N ARG A 57 -15.45 -8.45 -1.68
CA ARG A 57 -15.22 -9.61 -2.56
C ARG A 57 -13.82 -9.63 -3.15
N ILE A 58 -13.28 -8.47 -3.56
CA ILE A 58 -11.92 -8.35 -4.07
C ILE A 58 -10.92 -8.73 -2.98
N GLU A 59 -11.06 -8.19 -1.78
CA GLU A 59 -10.17 -8.47 -0.66
C GLU A 59 -10.22 -9.93 -0.23
N THR A 60 -11.40 -10.54 -0.22
CA THR A 60 -11.59 -11.96 0.10
C THR A 60 -10.89 -12.85 -0.91
N ARG A 61 -10.94 -12.51 -2.21
CA ARG A 61 -10.23 -13.27 -3.26
C ARG A 61 -8.71 -13.16 -3.15
N ALA A 62 -8.19 -12.01 -2.76
CA ALA A 62 -6.75 -11.78 -2.63
C ALA A 62 -6.13 -12.44 -1.37
N ALA A 63 -6.91 -12.64 -0.31
CA ALA A 63 -6.41 -13.13 0.97
C ALA A 63 -5.66 -14.49 0.90
N PRO A 64 -6.09 -15.50 0.13
CA PRO A 64 -5.33 -16.75 -0.05
C PRO A 64 -3.98 -16.52 -0.74
N ALA A 65 -3.92 -15.66 -1.74
CA ALA A 65 -2.70 -15.37 -2.48
C ALA A 65 -1.64 -14.69 -1.60
N PHE A 66 -2.05 -13.80 -0.69
CA PHE A 66 -1.13 -13.22 0.28
C PHE A 66 -0.53 -14.24 1.24
N LYS A 67 -1.27 -15.29 1.60
CA LYS A 67 -0.75 -16.36 2.48
C LYS A 67 0.28 -17.24 1.77
N LYS A 68 0.15 -17.45 0.46
CA LYS A 68 1.07 -18.30 -0.31
C LYS A 68 2.46 -17.69 -0.48
N LEU A 69 2.58 -16.35 -0.52
CA LEU A 69 3.83 -15.57 -0.64
C LEU A 69 4.86 -16.18 -1.61
N GLY A 70 4.42 -16.69 -2.75
CA GLY A 70 5.33 -17.43 -3.61
C GLY A 70 4.88 -17.59 -5.05
N LYS A 71 4.81 -18.81 -5.53
CA LYS A 71 4.37 -19.10 -6.90
C LYS A 71 2.85 -18.93 -6.99
N TRP A 72 2.44 -17.86 -7.66
CA TRP A 72 1.03 -17.62 -7.94
C TRP A 72 0.65 -18.20 -9.28
N ASP A 73 -0.55 -18.80 -9.33
CA ASP A 73 -1.21 -19.08 -10.59
C ASP A 73 -1.84 -17.78 -11.17
N GLU A 74 -2.39 -17.88 -12.36
CA GLU A 74 -2.99 -16.74 -13.05
C GLU A 74 -4.16 -16.10 -12.27
N ARG A 75 -4.94 -16.92 -11.53
CA ARG A 75 -6.07 -16.43 -10.73
C ARG A 75 -5.59 -15.66 -9.51
N GLU A 76 -4.55 -16.14 -8.87
CA GLU A 76 -3.93 -15.47 -7.72
C GLU A 76 -3.24 -14.18 -8.14
N TYR A 77 -2.56 -14.18 -9.30
CA TYR A 77 -1.99 -12.98 -9.89
C TYR A 77 -3.08 -11.92 -10.13
N LEU A 78 -4.19 -12.30 -10.78
CA LEU A 78 -5.31 -11.40 -11.03
C LEU A 78 -5.89 -10.86 -9.71
N ALA A 79 -6.10 -11.72 -8.71
CA ALA A 79 -6.64 -11.31 -7.41
C ALA A 79 -5.73 -10.31 -6.67
N ILE A 80 -4.40 -10.47 -6.75
CA ILE A 80 -3.43 -9.53 -6.18
C ILE A 80 -3.46 -8.21 -6.94
N THR A 81 -3.57 -8.25 -8.27
CA THR A 81 -3.65 -7.04 -9.10
C THR A 81 -4.94 -6.28 -8.81
N GLU A 82 -6.07 -6.96 -8.73
CA GLU A 82 -7.35 -6.36 -8.34
C GLU A 82 -7.26 -5.70 -6.96
N TRP A 83 -6.62 -6.36 -5.99
CA TRP A 83 -6.42 -5.81 -4.67
C TRP A 83 -5.54 -4.55 -4.70
N ALA A 84 -4.45 -4.57 -5.46
CA ALA A 84 -3.57 -3.40 -5.61
C ALA A 84 -4.31 -2.20 -6.23
N VAL A 85 -5.08 -2.43 -7.28
CA VAL A 85 -5.89 -1.39 -7.94
C VAL A 85 -6.97 -0.86 -7.00
N LEU A 86 -7.65 -1.75 -6.26
CA LEU A 86 -8.63 -1.34 -5.25
C LEU A 86 -8.03 -0.33 -4.26
N HIS A 87 -6.86 -0.65 -3.71
CA HIS A 87 -6.20 0.19 -2.72
C HIS A 87 -5.55 1.45 -3.31
N LEU A 88 -5.21 1.43 -4.59
CA LEU A 88 -4.76 2.61 -5.30
C LEU A 88 -5.87 3.66 -5.42
N ILE A 89 -7.08 3.23 -5.82
CA ILE A 89 -8.21 4.15 -6.06
C ILE A 89 -8.90 4.57 -4.76
N ARG A 90 -8.95 3.66 -3.77
CA ARG A 90 -9.69 3.87 -2.52
C ARG A 90 -9.00 4.82 -1.54
N ASN A 91 -7.72 5.09 -1.68
CA ASN A 91 -7.00 5.98 -0.78
C ASN A 91 -7.53 7.42 -0.85
N ARG A 92 -7.35 8.21 0.24
CA ARG A 92 -7.91 9.57 0.34
C ARG A 92 -7.42 10.51 -0.74
N LYS A 93 -6.14 10.41 -1.11
CA LYS A 93 -5.54 11.24 -2.15
C LYS A 93 -6.21 10.96 -3.49
N SER A 94 -6.22 9.71 -3.92
CA SER A 94 -6.86 9.30 -5.18
C SER A 94 -8.35 9.60 -5.20
N ARG A 95 -9.06 9.45 -4.07
CA ARG A 95 -10.47 9.85 -3.99
C ARG A 95 -10.69 11.32 -4.34
N ARG A 96 -9.81 12.22 -3.87
CA ARG A 96 -9.89 13.66 -4.19
C ARG A 96 -9.51 13.97 -5.64
N GLU A 97 -8.64 13.15 -6.23
CA GLU A 97 -8.20 13.31 -7.61
C GLU A 97 -9.22 12.76 -8.63
N PHE A 98 -9.85 11.63 -8.33
CA PHE A 98 -10.74 10.92 -9.26
C PHE A 98 -12.23 11.27 -9.09
N PHE A 99 -12.63 11.75 -7.92
CA PHE A 99 -14.05 11.92 -7.57
C PHE A 99 -14.32 13.28 -6.97
N SER A 100 -15.39 13.92 -7.44
CA SER A 100 -15.79 15.28 -7.00
C SER A 100 -16.55 15.30 -5.69
N SER A 101 -17.17 14.17 -5.31
CA SER A 101 -18.01 14.05 -4.10
C SER A 101 -18.15 12.59 -3.64
N PRO A 102 -18.63 12.33 -2.42
CA PRO A 102 -18.99 10.98 -1.98
C PRO A 102 -20.03 10.29 -2.87
N THR A 103 -20.99 11.03 -3.43
CA THR A 103 -21.98 10.50 -4.38
C THR A 103 -21.30 10.05 -5.67
N ASP A 104 -20.48 10.92 -6.29
CA ASP A 104 -19.70 10.62 -7.47
C ASP A 104 -18.78 9.41 -7.26
N TYR A 105 -18.18 9.30 -6.07
CA TYR A 105 -17.39 8.13 -5.68
C TYR A 105 -18.24 6.84 -5.73
N ASN A 106 -19.39 6.83 -5.12
CA ASN A 106 -20.25 5.65 -5.07
C ASN A 106 -20.79 5.24 -6.46
N GLU A 107 -21.06 6.21 -7.33
CA GLU A 107 -21.60 5.97 -8.66
C GLU A 107 -20.52 5.50 -9.66
N ARG A 108 -19.33 6.05 -9.59
CA ARG A 108 -18.28 5.83 -10.59
C ARG A 108 -17.15 4.89 -10.15
N PHE A 109 -17.08 4.50 -8.88
CA PHE A 109 -15.97 3.71 -8.37
C PHE A 109 -15.73 2.44 -9.19
N VAL A 110 -16.79 1.67 -9.49
CA VAL A 110 -16.66 0.40 -10.21
C VAL A 110 -16.09 0.61 -11.60
N SER A 111 -16.59 1.61 -12.33
CA SER A 111 -16.11 1.91 -13.69
C SER A 111 -14.66 2.41 -13.70
N GLU A 112 -14.26 3.24 -12.74
CA GLU A 112 -12.86 3.68 -12.62
C GLU A 112 -11.94 2.52 -12.17
N PHE A 113 -12.44 1.64 -11.30
CA PHE A 113 -11.72 0.42 -10.93
C PHE A 113 -11.47 -0.49 -12.14
N GLU A 114 -12.49 -0.78 -12.96
CA GLU A 114 -12.35 -1.61 -14.14
C GLU A 114 -11.39 -1.00 -15.18
N LYS A 115 -11.47 0.30 -15.39
CA LYS A 115 -10.56 1.04 -16.25
C LYS A 115 -9.11 0.95 -15.78
N GLU A 116 -8.88 1.22 -14.49
CA GLU A 116 -7.53 1.16 -13.91
C GLU A 116 -6.99 -0.27 -13.84
N LEU A 117 -7.85 -1.27 -13.62
CA LEU A 117 -7.48 -2.68 -13.68
C LEU A 117 -6.97 -3.07 -15.07
N ASN A 118 -7.70 -2.72 -16.12
CA ASN A 118 -7.30 -2.98 -17.51
C ASN A 118 -5.96 -2.30 -17.83
N LEU A 119 -5.79 -1.04 -17.43
CA LEU A 119 -4.52 -0.32 -17.61
C LEU A 119 -3.37 -0.99 -16.82
N SER A 120 -3.64 -1.48 -15.63
CA SER A 120 -2.65 -2.16 -14.78
C SER A 120 -2.20 -3.47 -15.38
N LEU A 121 -3.11 -4.30 -15.88
CA LEU A 121 -2.80 -5.57 -16.53
C LEU A 121 -1.96 -5.38 -17.80
N LEU A 122 -2.19 -4.29 -18.53
CA LEU A 122 -1.42 -3.94 -19.73
C LEU A 122 -0.02 -3.39 -19.39
N ARG A 123 0.07 -2.50 -18.39
CA ARG A 123 1.30 -1.79 -18.04
C ARG A 123 2.24 -2.61 -17.17
N TYR A 124 1.69 -3.47 -16.32
CA TYR A 124 2.40 -4.19 -15.27
C TYR A 124 2.10 -5.69 -15.32
N PRO A 125 2.41 -6.38 -16.44
CA PRO A 125 2.09 -7.79 -16.60
C PRO A 125 2.91 -8.72 -15.70
N ILE A 126 3.91 -8.19 -15.00
CA ILE A 126 4.85 -8.96 -14.20
C ILE A 126 4.73 -8.56 -12.74
N VAL A 127 4.59 -9.55 -11.86
CA VAL A 127 4.69 -9.37 -10.42
C VAL A 127 5.90 -10.13 -9.90
N ASP A 128 6.85 -9.38 -9.37
CA ASP A 128 8.02 -9.94 -8.74
C ASP A 128 7.94 -9.79 -7.21
N ARG A 129 8.66 -10.67 -6.53
CA ARG A 129 8.76 -10.69 -5.08
C ARG A 129 10.18 -10.36 -4.65
N TYR A 130 10.29 -9.47 -3.67
CA TYR A 130 11.52 -9.22 -2.93
C TYR A 130 11.35 -9.63 -1.47
N GLY A 131 12.28 -10.42 -0.95
CA GLY A 131 12.38 -10.77 0.47
C GLY A 131 13.44 -9.90 1.14
N SER A 132 13.07 -9.19 2.21
CA SER A 132 14.03 -8.46 3.02
C SER A 132 15.01 -9.40 3.71
N VAL A 133 16.27 -9.02 3.78
CA VAL A 133 17.35 -9.81 4.41
C VAL A 133 17.62 -9.31 5.84
N ALA A 134 18.10 -10.23 6.69
CA ALA A 134 18.54 -9.95 8.07
C ALA A 134 17.50 -9.13 8.89
N ASP A 135 17.96 -8.02 9.49
CA ASP A 135 17.17 -7.17 10.38
C ASP A 135 16.37 -6.09 9.65
N ASP A 136 16.58 -5.94 8.33
CA ASP A 136 15.82 -4.99 7.53
C ASP A 136 14.35 -5.40 7.44
N PHE A 137 13.48 -4.42 7.27
CA PHE A 137 12.04 -4.64 7.21
C PHE A 137 11.33 -3.59 6.37
N PHE A 138 10.17 -3.97 5.83
CA PHE A 138 9.28 -3.07 5.15
C PHE A 138 8.22 -2.52 6.10
N VAL A 139 7.89 -1.25 5.91
CA VAL A 139 6.71 -0.63 6.52
C VAL A 139 5.58 -0.55 5.49
N THR A 140 4.39 -0.19 5.93
CA THR A 140 3.28 0.16 5.05
C THR A 140 2.61 1.44 5.55
N GLY A 141 1.61 1.95 4.85
CA GLY A 141 0.90 3.16 5.24
C GLY A 141 -0.62 3.01 5.09
N ASP A 142 -1.33 4.08 5.41
CA ASP A 142 -2.74 4.24 5.09
C ASP A 142 -2.99 4.26 3.57
N HIS A 143 -1.93 4.53 2.78
CA HIS A 143 -1.85 4.27 1.34
C HIS A 143 -0.89 3.10 1.09
N PRO A 144 -1.38 1.86 1.06
CA PRO A 144 -0.51 0.70 1.05
C PRO A 144 0.19 0.44 -0.29
N VAL A 145 -0.40 0.89 -1.39
CA VAL A 145 0.15 0.74 -2.73
C VAL A 145 0.81 2.04 -3.14
N VAL A 146 2.07 1.97 -3.52
CA VAL A 146 2.85 3.12 -3.97
C VAL A 146 3.31 2.92 -5.40
N GLU A 147 3.31 4.01 -6.17
CA GLU A 147 3.94 4.06 -7.48
C GLU A 147 5.28 4.79 -7.33
N LEU A 148 6.33 4.17 -7.79
CA LEU A 148 7.67 4.73 -7.72
C LEU A 148 8.34 4.66 -9.09
N ARG A 149 9.21 5.62 -9.35
CA ARG A 149 10.08 5.63 -10.53
C ARG A 149 11.52 5.46 -10.05
N PRO A 150 12.12 4.29 -10.29
CA PRO A 150 13.52 4.09 -9.91
C PRO A 150 14.43 5.10 -10.61
N PRO A 151 15.51 5.54 -9.98
CA PRO A 151 16.45 6.47 -10.58
C PRO A 151 17.02 5.92 -11.91
N GLY A 152 16.91 6.71 -12.98
CA GLY A 152 17.38 6.33 -14.31
C GLY A 152 16.43 5.45 -15.13
N GLU A 153 15.30 5.03 -14.57
CA GLU A 153 14.31 4.23 -15.28
C GLU A 153 13.22 5.12 -15.91
N ALA A 154 12.78 4.71 -17.11
CA ALA A 154 11.65 5.39 -17.78
C ALA A 154 10.30 4.94 -17.21
N ASP A 155 10.23 3.67 -16.80
CA ASP A 155 8.99 3.03 -16.39
C ASP A 155 8.75 3.18 -14.88
N TYR A 156 7.48 3.36 -14.51
CA TYR A 156 7.05 3.31 -13.12
C TYR A 156 6.93 1.87 -12.66
N LEU A 157 7.22 1.66 -11.38
CA LEU A 157 6.90 0.43 -10.66
C LEU A 157 5.74 0.72 -9.71
N ARG A 158 4.85 -0.27 -9.56
CA ARG A 158 3.83 -0.24 -8.53
C ARG A 158 4.21 -1.26 -7.46
N CYS A 159 4.27 -0.84 -6.22
CA CYS A 159 4.79 -1.66 -5.13
C CYS A 159 3.89 -1.63 -3.91
N PHE A 160 3.91 -2.71 -3.15
CA PHE A 160 3.40 -2.71 -1.78
C PHE A 160 4.04 -3.80 -0.93
N ALA A 161 4.24 -3.51 0.35
CA ALA A 161 4.68 -4.51 1.30
C ALA A 161 3.51 -5.41 1.71
N VAL A 162 3.65 -6.71 1.53
CA VAL A 162 2.67 -7.71 2.00
C VAL A 162 2.86 -7.97 3.47
N SER A 163 4.11 -8.01 3.91
CA SER A 163 4.52 -8.21 5.31
C SER A 163 5.81 -7.42 5.57
N PRO A 164 6.28 -7.33 6.81
CA PRO A 164 7.56 -6.70 7.10
C PRO A 164 8.76 -7.31 6.36
N LYS A 165 8.61 -8.53 5.85
CA LYS A 165 9.69 -9.26 5.16
C LYS A 165 9.47 -9.44 3.65
N VAL A 166 8.33 -9.03 3.12
CA VAL A 166 7.97 -9.28 1.71
C VAL A 166 7.39 -8.06 1.05
N LEU A 167 8.07 -7.60 0.01
CA LEU A 167 7.60 -6.57 -0.92
C LEU A 167 7.20 -7.24 -2.23
N LEU A 168 6.08 -6.83 -2.79
CA LEU A 168 5.71 -7.12 -4.17
C LEU A 168 5.88 -5.87 -5.01
N TRP A 169 6.36 -6.06 -6.24
CA TRP A 169 6.33 -5.02 -7.24
C TRP A 169 5.79 -5.51 -8.57
N PHE A 170 5.11 -4.62 -9.23
CA PHE A 170 4.51 -4.78 -10.52
C PHE A 170 5.32 -3.99 -11.53
N SER A 171 5.74 -4.62 -12.62
CA SER A 171 6.61 -4.01 -13.62
C SER A 171 6.23 -4.42 -15.03
N ALA A 172 6.69 -3.63 -16.00
CA ALA A 172 6.56 -3.97 -17.41
C ALA A 172 7.60 -5.02 -17.86
N ARG A 173 8.68 -5.21 -17.11
CA ARG A 173 9.82 -6.06 -17.46
C ARG A 173 10.35 -6.82 -16.26
N HIS A 174 10.87 -8.03 -16.49
CA HIS A 174 11.63 -8.79 -15.49
C HIS A 174 13.01 -8.16 -15.21
N GLN A 175 13.03 -6.93 -14.71
CA GLN A 175 14.27 -6.28 -14.31
C GLN A 175 14.18 -5.89 -12.84
N ARG A 176 15.22 -6.23 -12.08
CA ARG A 176 15.37 -5.67 -10.73
C ARG A 176 15.82 -4.22 -10.87
N PRO A 177 15.02 -3.26 -10.36
CA PRO A 177 15.45 -1.87 -10.36
C PRO A 177 16.73 -1.73 -9.55
N GLN A 178 17.64 -0.90 -10.05
CA GLN A 178 18.86 -0.57 -9.31
C GLN A 178 18.59 0.67 -8.46
N PHE A 179 18.68 0.51 -7.15
CA PHE A 179 18.58 1.61 -6.20
C PHE A 179 19.97 2.00 -5.70
N LYS A 180 20.17 3.29 -5.43
CA LYS A 180 21.43 3.80 -4.84
C LYS A 180 21.55 3.53 -3.34
N ILE A 181 20.46 3.14 -2.71
CA ILE A 181 20.35 2.77 -1.29
C ILE A 181 19.64 1.42 -1.19
N ALA A 182 19.58 0.84 0.00
CA ALA A 182 18.82 -0.38 0.25
C ALA A 182 17.36 -0.21 -0.22
N ILE A 183 16.81 -1.25 -0.82
CA ILE A 183 15.44 -1.21 -1.35
C ILE A 183 14.43 -0.98 -0.22
N GLU A 184 14.71 -1.50 0.96
CA GLU A 184 13.91 -1.31 2.17
C GLU A 184 13.81 0.18 2.52
N ASP A 185 14.96 0.86 2.57
CA ASP A 185 15.01 2.30 2.87
C ASP A 185 14.27 3.11 1.82
N TYR A 186 14.49 2.79 0.53
CA TYR A 186 13.81 3.47 -0.57
C TYR A 186 12.31 3.27 -0.51
N PHE A 187 11.85 2.03 -0.37
CA PHE A 187 10.42 1.73 -0.29
C PHE A 187 9.78 2.33 0.97
N ASN A 188 10.46 2.23 2.13
CA ASN A 188 9.94 2.77 3.39
C ASN A 188 9.80 4.29 3.33
N ALA A 189 10.74 4.99 2.68
CA ALA A 189 10.63 6.43 2.43
C ALA A 189 9.47 6.76 1.48
N MET A 190 9.24 5.94 0.45
CA MET A 190 8.08 6.07 -0.45
C MET A 190 6.76 5.83 0.28
N ALA A 191 6.69 4.80 1.12
CA ALA A 191 5.51 4.53 1.93
C ALA A 191 5.20 5.71 2.88
N TYR A 192 6.24 6.31 3.48
CA TYR A 192 6.11 7.54 4.26
C TYR A 192 5.64 8.72 3.40
N ALA A 193 6.24 8.94 2.23
CA ALA A 193 5.86 10.04 1.34
C ALA A 193 4.41 9.95 0.89
N SER A 194 3.95 8.72 0.60
CA SER A 194 2.61 8.45 0.08
C SER A 194 1.52 8.41 1.15
N CYS A 195 1.85 8.13 2.41
CA CYS A 195 0.84 8.07 3.47
C CYS A 195 0.28 9.45 3.82
N ASP A 196 -0.99 9.52 4.22
CA ASP A 196 -1.62 10.75 4.72
C ASP A 196 -1.25 11.01 6.18
N GLN A 197 -1.45 10.03 7.05
CA GLN A 197 -1.37 10.21 8.50
C GLN A 197 -0.38 9.27 9.17
N PHE A 198 -0.36 7.99 8.78
CA PHE A 198 0.36 6.97 9.52
C PHE A 198 1.19 6.04 8.62
N VAL A 199 2.39 5.76 9.09
CA VAL A 199 3.17 4.59 8.69
C VAL A 199 2.89 3.46 9.69
N PHE A 200 2.71 2.25 9.20
CA PHE A 200 2.43 1.06 10.00
C PHE A 200 3.62 0.10 9.95
N SER A 201 3.99 -0.45 11.10
CA SER A 201 5.07 -1.44 11.20
C SER A 201 4.80 -2.47 12.30
N ASN A 202 5.61 -3.51 12.33
CA ASN A 202 5.66 -4.48 13.43
C ASN A 202 6.67 -4.07 14.53
N ARG A 203 7.27 -2.88 14.45
CA ARG A 203 8.32 -2.41 15.37
C ARG A 203 8.06 -0.98 15.81
N GLN A 204 8.46 -0.67 17.02
CA GLN A 204 8.35 0.67 17.60
C GLN A 204 9.41 1.65 17.08
N ASP A 205 10.55 1.14 16.65
CA ASP A 205 11.78 1.91 16.40
C ASP A 205 11.91 2.44 14.96
N VAL A 206 10.80 2.59 14.22
CA VAL A 206 10.81 3.25 12.91
C VAL A 206 11.14 4.73 13.07
N CYS A 207 12.25 5.15 12.45
CA CYS A 207 12.71 6.52 12.52
C CYS A 207 12.06 7.40 11.44
N ILE A 208 10.93 8.01 11.76
CA ILE A 208 10.20 8.92 10.84
C ILE A 208 11.08 10.07 10.29
N PRO A 209 11.93 10.75 11.09
CA PRO A 209 12.86 11.75 10.56
C PRO A 209 13.81 11.21 9.49
N THR A 210 14.28 9.97 9.61
CA THR A 210 15.13 9.33 8.60
C THR A 210 14.35 9.10 7.31
N LEU A 211 13.13 8.56 7.38
CA LEU A 211 12.27 8.36 6.21
C LEU A 211 11.96 9.68 5.52
N ALA A 212 11.66 10.74 6.28
CA ALA A 212 11.41 12.07 5.76
C ALA A 212 12.65 12.67 5.06
N ARG A 213 13.86 12.44 5.61
CA ARG A 213 15.12 12.88 4.99
C ARG A 213 15.35 12.17 3.65
N ILE A 214 15.22 10.84 3.62
CA ILE A 214 15.38 10.06 2.40
C ILE A 214 14.33 10.48 1.36
N ALA A 215 13.08 10.63 1.75
CA ALA A 215 12.01 11.04 0.85
C ALA A 215 12.29 12.42 0.20
N ARG A 216 12.88 13.36 0.91
CA ARG A 216 13.33 14.66 0.37
C ARG A 216 14.52 14.51 -0.57
N GLU A 217 15.54 13.77 -0.14
CA GLU A 217 16.76 13.54 -0.92
C GLU A 217 16.47 12.93 -2.29
N TYR A 218 15.49 12.02 -2.37
CA TYR A 218 15.07 11.35 -3.60
C TYR A 218 13.86 12.00 -4.27
N GLN A 219 13.46 13.22 -3.85
CA GLN A 219 12.36 14.00 -4.43
C GLN A 219 11.02 13.24 -4.46
N MET A 220 10.76 12.42 -3.44
CA MET A 220 9.54 11.62 -3.31
C MET A 220 8.37 12.43 -2.73
N LEU A 221 8.65 13.56 -2.07
CA LEU A 221 7.64 14.48 -1.55
C LEU A 221 7.31 15.53 -2.60
N PRO A 222 6.03 15.98 -2.68
CA PRO A 222 5.70 17.13 -3.50
C PRO A 222 6.53 18.34 -3.04
N VAL A 223 7.00 19.11 -4.00
CA VAL A 223 7.64 20.40 -3.71
C VAL A 223 6.58 21.31 -3.08
N VAL A 224 6.74 21.63 -1.81
CA VAL A 224 5.94 22.67 -1.16
C VAL A 224 6.58 23.98 -1.61
N GLU A 225 5.94 24.70 -2.54
CA GLU A 225 6.29 26.10 -2.80
C GLU A 225 5.94 26.89 -1.52
N GLU A 226 6.97 27.47 -0.90
CA GLU A 226 6.83 28.38 0.25
C GLU A 226 6.22 29.72 -0.15
#